data_79532e2095365c4d59efcccf2f650633
#
_entry.id   79532e2095365c4d59efcccf2f650633
#
_cell.length_a   1.000
_cell.length_b   1.000
_cell.length_c   1.000
_cell.angle_alpha   90.00
_cell.angle_beta   90.00
_cell.angle_gamma   90.00
#
_symmetry.space_group_name_H-M   'P 1'
#
loop_
_entity.id
_entity.type
_entity.pdbx_description
1 polymer ?
#
loop_
_entity_poly.entity_id
_entity_poly.type
_entity_poly.pdbx_seq_one_letter_code
_entity_poly.pdbx_strand_id
1 'polypeptide(L)'
;MTVRFVAISCCLAMSSGLFAQNKEKERLMNSNTVLQAILAGDNGLTKHILDEARCVLIFPGVKKVAIGIGGTYGRGDMLCRKGQKMTGAWGAPVMYALDQGSLGVQLGSTETDFVLVVVKQKGVDQILNGKMKLGTDAAAAAGPTGA
;
A
#
# COMPACT_ATOMS: atom_id res chain seq x y z
N MET A 1 -44.15 28.51 -0.98
CA MET A 1 -44.08 27.03 -0.88
C MET A 1 -42.75 26.44 -1.42
N THR A 2 -41.69 27.24 -1.56
CA THR A 2 -40.42 26.85 -2.21
C THR A 2 -39.21 26.73 -1.29
N VAL A 3 -39.35 27.00 -0.02
CA VAL A 3 -38.20 27.00 0.94
C VAL A 3 -37.97 25.65 1.63
N ARG A 4 -38.93 24.72 1.61
CA ARG A 4 -38.85 23.42 2.30
C ARG A 4 -38.09 22.32 1.54
N PHE A 5 -37.84 22.46 0.24
CA PHE A 5 -37.14 21.42 -0.56
C PHE A 5 -35.62 21.56 -0.57
N VAL A 6 -35.06 22.72 -0.24
CA VAL A 6 -33.61 22.95 -0.25
C VAL A 6 -32.92 22.35 0.98
N ALA A 7 -33.61 22.28 2.12
CA ALA A 7 -33.03 21.76 3.37
C ALA A 7 -32.83 20.22 3.37
N ILE A 8 -33.64 19.48 2.62
CA ILE A 8 -33.55 18.00 2.59
C ILE A 8 -32.42 17.51 1.69
N SER A 9 -32.07 18.26 0.64
CA SER A 9 -30.97 17.91 -0.28
C SER A 9 -29.58 18.02 0.37
N CYS A 10 -29.40 18.90 1.33
CA CYS A 10 -28.10 19.12 1.98
C CYS A 10 -27.76 18.05 3.01
N CYS A 11 -28.74 17.38 3.63
CA CYS A 11 -28.51 16.32 4.61
C CYS A 11 -28.11 14.97 3.99
N LEU A 12 -28.45 14.71 2.73
CA LEU A 12 -28.08 13.47 2.03
C LEU A 12 -26.62 13.45 1.55
N ALA A 13 -25.99 14.61 1.40
CA ALA A 13 -24.60 14.70 0.96
C ALA A 13 -23.57 14.47 2.08
N MET A 14 -23.98 14.55 3.34
CA MET A 14 -23.06 14.38 4.50
C MET A 14 -22.87 12.92 4.94
N SER A 15 -23.72 12.01 4.52
CA SER A 15 -23.64 10.61 4.96
C SER A 15 -22.59 9.77 4.22
N SER A 16 -22.18 10.18 3.03
CA SER A 16 -21.19 9.43 2.23
C SER A 16 -19.73 9.58 2.73
N GLY A 17 -19.41 10.65 3.44
CA GLY A 17 -18.07 10.89 3.97
C GLY A 17 -17.67 9.96 5.12
N LEU A 18 -18.60 9.56 5.96
CA LEU A 18 -18.35 8.73 7.14
C LEU A 18 -17.92 7.28 6.80
N PHE A 19 -18.46 6.71 5.73
CA PHE A 19 -18.10 5.36 5.31
C PHE A 19 -16.71 5.29 4.67
N ALA A 20 -16.29 6.33 3.97
CA ALA A 20 -14.96 6.40 3.37
C ALA A 20 -13.87 6.49 4.46
N GLN A 21 -14.04 7.34 5.46
CA GLN A 21 -13.10 7.51 6.57
C GLN A 21 -12.91 6.22 7.39
N ASN A 22 -13.97 5.43 7.59
CA ASN A 22 -13.86 4.16 8.31
C ASN A 22 -13.01 3.13 7.57
N LYS A 23 -13.14 3.03 6.25
CA LYS A 23 -12.34 2.11 5.43
C LYS A 23 -10.87 2.49 5.37
N GLU A 24 -10.55 3.78 5.36
CA GLU A 24 -9.18 4.25 5.38
C GLU A 24 -8.51 4.00 6.72
N LYS A 25 -9.23 4.25 7.81
CA LYS A 25 -8.77 3.93 9.17
C LYS A 25 -8.50 2.44 9.34
N GLU A 26 -9.41 1.59 8.87
CA GLU A 26 -9.25 0.14 8.91
C GLU A 26 -8.00 -0.30 8.14
N ARG A 27 -7.74 0.25 6.95
CA ARG A 27 -6.51 -0.03 6.20
C ARG A 27 -5.25 0.35 6.97
N LEU A 28 -5.21 1.55 7.53
CA LEU A 28 -4.07 1.98 8.35
C LEU A 28 -3.82 1.02 9.53
N MET A 29 -4.88 0.56 10.19
CA MET A 29 -4.77 -0.43 11.26
C MET A 29 -4.21 -1.75 10.75
N ASN A 30 -4.70 -2.24 9.61
CA ASN A 30 -4.21 -3.48 8.99
C ASN A 30 -2.75 -3.34 8.54
N SER A 31 -2.37 -2.21 7.92
CA SER A 31 -0.99 -1.91 7.57
C SER A 31 -0.06 -1.90 8.78
N ASN A 32 -0.51 -1.30 9.90
CA ASN A 32 0.26 -1.32 11.14
C ASN A 32 0.43 -2.75 11.67
N THR A 33 -0.60 -3.58 11.62
CA THR A 33 -0.54 -4.99 12.06
C THR A 33 0.47 -5.78 11.22
N VAL A 34 0.44 -5.63 9.90
CA VAL A 34 1.40 -6.27 8.98
C VAL A 34 2.82 -5.82 9.26
N LEU A 35 3.03 -4.51 9.43
CA LEU A 35 4.36 -3.97 9.73
C LEU A 35 4.90 -4.51 11.05
N GLN A 36 4.09 -4.55 12.11
CA GLN A 36 4.48 -5.09 13.40
C GLN A 36 4.82 -6.58 13.32
N ALA A 37 4.05 -7.36 12.59
CA ALA A 37 4.31 -8.78 12.39
C ALA A 37 5.66 -9.04 11.68
N ILE A 38 5.97 -8.24 10.66
CA ILE A 38 7.23 -8.35 9.92
C ILE A 38 8.42 -7.90 10.77
N LEU A 39 8.26 -6.85 11.58
CA LEU A 39 9.32 -6.38 12.49
C LEU A 39 9.60 -7.34 13.63
N ALA A 40 8.61 -8.12 14.06
CA ALA A 40 8.76 -9.12 15.12
C ALA A 40 9.35 -10.45 14.63
N GLY A 41 9.39 -10.68 13.31
CA GLY A 41 9.92 -11.91 12.71
C GLY A 41 11.45 -11.91 12.62
N ASP A 42 12.07 -13.07 12.87
CA ASP A 42 13.54 -13.23 12.85
C ASP A 42 14.15 -13.02 11.45
N ASN A 43 13.38 -13.26 10.38
CA ASN A 43 13.79 -13.09 8.98
C ASN A 43 13.16 -11.85 8.34
N GLY A 44 12.63 -10.95 9.16
CA GLY A 44 11.87 -9.80 8.71
C GLY A 44 12.73 -8.58 8.39
N LEU A 45 12.04 -7.48 8.32
CA LEU A 45 12.62 -6.18 8.06
C LEU A 45 13.52 -5.74 9.21
N THR A 46 14.82 -5.70 8.98
CA THR A 46 15.77 -5.26 10.00
C THR A 46 15.70 -3.76 10.21
N LYS A 47 16.02 -3.33 11.44
CA LYS A 47 16.11 -1.90 11.76
C LYS A 47 17.05 -1.17 10.81
N HIS A 48 18.16 -1.78 10.42
CA HIS A 48 19.14 -1.22 9.49
C HIS A 48 18.52 -0.87 8.13
N ILE A 49 17.69 -1.76 7.56
CA ILE A 49 17.00 -1.50 6.29
C ILE A 49 16.00 -0.34 6.42
N LEU A 50 15.30 -0.26 7.56
CA LEU A 50 14.40 0.86 7.84
C LEU A 50 15.12 2.19 8.02
N ASP A 51 16.32 2.17 8.62
CA ASP A 51 17.13 3.38 8.80
C ASP A 51 17.61 3.94 7.45
N GLU A 52 17.87 3.08 6.46
CA GLU A 52 18.21 3.46 5.09
C GLU A 52 16.99 3.79 4.21
N ALA A 53 15.80 3.41 4.65
CA ALA A 53 14.57 3.57 3.88
C ALA A 53 14.22 5.04 3.66
N ARG A 54 13.89 5.40 2.43
CA ARG A 54 13.30 6.68 2.04
C ARG A 54 11.79 6.64 2.09
N CYS A 55 11.22 5.54 1.58
CA CYS A 55 9.79 5.24 1.65
C CYS A 55 9.57 3.78 2.05
N VAL A 56 8.45 3.53 2.70
CA VAL A 56 7.93 2.20 2.99
C VAL A 56 6.50 2.14 2.46
N LEU A 57 6.18 1.09 1.71
CA LEU A 57 4.83 0.80 1.25
C LEU A 57 4.38 -0.50 1.88
N ILE A 58 3.17 -0.51 2.42
CA ILE A 58 2.58 -1.64 3.13
C ILE A 58 1.26 -1.96 2.47
N PHE A 59 1.12 -3.16 1.95
CA PHE A 59 -0.08 -3.64 1.27
C PHE A 59 -0.62 -4.88 1.99
N PRO A 60 -1.58 -4.73 2.89
CA PRO A 60 -2.27 -5.86 3.51
C PRO A 60 -3.16 -6.57 2.50
N GLY A 61 -3.14 -7.90 2.49
CA GLY A 61 -4.09 -8.71 1.73
C GLY A 61 -4.08 -8.47 0.22
N VAL A 62 -2.91 -8.40 -0.41
CA VAL A 62 -2.79 -8.27 -1.86
C VAL A 62 -3.32 -9.52 -2.53
N LYS A 63 -4.29 -9.34 -3.39
CA LYS A 63 -4.91 -10.43 -4.15
C LYS A 63 -4.25 -10.60 -5.51
N LYS A 64 -3.77 -11.80 -5.76
CA LYS A 64 -3.30 -12.24 -7.07
C LYS A 64 -4.31 -13.22 -7.64
N VAL A 65 -4.92 -12.87 -8.75
CA VAL A 65 -5.90 -13.70 -9.45
C VAL A 65 -5.38 -14.00 -10.84
N ALA A 66 -5.38 -15.26 -11.23
CA ALA A 66 -4.98 -15.67 -12.56
C ALA A 66 -5.93 -16.77 -13.10
N ILE A 67 -6.63 -16.46 -14.17
CA ILE A 67 -7.46 -17.38 -14.97
C ILE A 67 -7.12 -17.06 -16.46
N GLY A 68 -5.97 -17.55 -16.94
CA GLY A 68 -5.50 -17.28 -18.30
C GLY A 68 -4.83 -15.90 -18.46
N ILE A 69 -5.47 -14.82 -18.05
CA ILE A 69 -4.89 -13.49 -17.86
C ILE A 69 -4.99 -13.19 -16.35
N GLY A 70 -3.89 -12.78 -15.74
CA GLY A 70 -3.81 -12.55 -14.32
C GLY A 70 -3.64 -11.08 -13.97
N GLY A 71 -3.96 -10.74 -12.73
CA GLY A 71 -3.70 -9.44 -12.16
C GLY A 71 -3.34 -9.53 -10.68
N THR A 72 -2.53 -8.59 -10.24
CA THR A 72 -2.22 -8.35 -8.83
C THR A 72 -2.87 -7.07 -8.43
N TYR A 73 -3.70 -7.13 -7.40
CA TYR A 73 -4.44 -5.96 -6.90
C TYR A 73 -4.31 -5.86 -5.40
N GLY A 74 -4.00 -4.66 -4.93
CA GLY A 74 -3.92 -4.36 -3.50
C GLY A 74 -4.09 -2.87 -3.23
N ARG A 75 -4.49 -2.57 -2.01
CA ARG A 75 -4.51 -1.20 -1.49
C ARG A 75 -3.77 -1.18 -0.18
N GLY A 76 -2.96 -0.15 -0.01
CA GLY A 76 -2.13 -0.01 1.17
C GLY A 76 -1.75 1.43 1.42
N ASP A 77 -0.74 1.59 2.24
CA ASP A 77 -0.24 2.87 2.70
C ASP A 77 1.22 3.06 2.29
N MET A 78 1.55 4.25 1.88
CA MET A 78 2.91 4.68 1.61
C MET A 78 3.32 5.75 2.61
N LEU A 79 4.44 5.54 3.28
CA LEU A 79 5.08 6.52 4.15
C LEU A 79 6.46 6.85 3.58
N CYS A 80 6.74 8.14 3.42
CA CYS A 80 8.06 8.61 2.98
C CYS A 80 8.68 9.55 4.00
N ARG A 81 10.01 9.59 4.07
CA ARG A 81 10.72 10.57 4.89
C ARG A 81 10.64 11.95 4.27
N LYS A 82 10.62 12.95 5.12
CA LYS A 82 10.59 14.38 4.73
C LYS A 82 11.96 14.85 4.26
N GLY A 83 11.97 15.99 3.55
CA GLY A 83 13.17 16.65 3.05
C GLY A 83 13.54 16.26 1.62
N GLN A 84 14.36 17.08 0.95
CA GLN A 84 14.73 16.89 -0.46
C GLN A 84 15.42 15.55 -0.75
N LYS A 85 16.20 15.04 0.21
CA LYS A 85 16.88 13.74 0.12
C LYS A 85 16.08 12.60 0.77
N MET A 86 14.88 12.87 1.28
CA MET A 86 14.03 11.90 2.00
C MET A 86 14.80 11.16 3.10
N THR A 87 15.51 11.88 3.93
CA THR A 87 16.31 11.36 5.07
C THR A 87 15.86 11.93 6.41
N GLY A 88 14.83 12.78 6.42
CA GLY A 88 14.27 13.39 7.63
C GLY A 88 13.30 12.47 8.37
N ALA A 89 12.48 13.08 9.22
CA ALA A 89 11.43 12.36 9.93
C ALA A 89 10.40 11.76 8.96
N TRP A 90 9.73 10.69 9.38
CA TRP A 90 8.63 10.09 8.62
C TRP A 90 7.48 11.09 8.40
N GLY A 91 6.92 11.07 7.20
CA GLY A 91 5.75 11.86 6.84
C GLY A 91 4.45 11.19 7.25
N ALA A 92 3.33 11.83 6.94
CA ALA A 92 2.02 11.21 7.08
C ALA A 92 1.83 10.08 6.05
N PRO A 93 1.08 9.03 6.40
CA PRO A 93 0.73 7.97 5.46
C PRO A 93 -0.14 8.52 4.32
N VAL A 94 0.08 8.02 3.12
CA VAL A 94 -0.69 8.31 1.91
C VAL A 94 -1.24 7.01 1.36
N MET A 95 -2.52 6.98 1.02
CA MET A 95 -3.14 5.81 0.40
C MET A 95 -2.51 5.53 -0.96
N TYR A 96 -2.15 4.28 -1.19
CA TYR A 96 -1.57 3.82 -2.43
C TYR A 96 -2.29 2.58 -2.95
N ALA A 97 -2.52 2.54 -4.26
CA ALA A 97 -3.12 1.38 -4.92
C ALA A 97 -2.06 0.66 -5.76
N LEU A 98 -2.01 -0.65 -5.61
CA LEU A 98 -1.25 -1.54 -6.47
C LEU A 98 -2.22 -2.18 -7.45
N ASP A 99 -2.00 -1.94 -8.73
CA ASP A 99 -2.75 -2.57 -9.82
C ASP A 99 -1.77 -2.93 -10.92
N GLN A 100 -1.54 -4.22 -11.08
CA GLN A 100 -0.56 -4.72 -12.04
C GLN A 100 -1.13 -5.92 -12.78
N GLY A 101 -1.32 -5.78 -14.08
CA GLY A 101 -1.61 -6.89 -14.97
C GLY A 101 -0.41 -7.84 -15.08
N SER A 102 -0.65 -9.13 -15.06
CA SER A 102 0.36 -10.16 -15.33
C SER A 102 -0.15 -11.11 -16.41
N LEU A 103 0.70 -11.35 -17.39
CA LEU A 103 0.46 -12.42 -18.39
C LEU A 103 1.15 -13.67 -17.87
N GLY A 104 0.39 -14.72 -17.59
CA GLY A 104 0.94 -15.99 -17.15
C GLY A 104 -0.14 -17.03 -16.90
N VAL A 105 0.16 -18.26 -17.27
CA VAL A 105 -0.73 -19.40 -17.05
C VAL A 105 -0.58 -19.87 -15.58
N GLN A 106 -1.25 -19.18 -14.66
CA GLN A 106 -1.39 -19.62 -13.29
C GLN A 106 -2.88 -19.69 -12.97
N LEU A 107 -3.33 -20.87 -12.57
CA LEU A 107 -4.69 -21.06 -12.05
C LEU A 107 -4.62 -20.93 -10.52
N GLY A 108 -5.35 -19.96 -9.98
CA GLY A 108 -5.45 -19.82 -8.54
C GLY A 108 -5.70 -18.39 -8.08
N SER A 109 -6.04 -18.30 -6.82
CA SER A 109 -6.16 -17.04 -6.09
C SER A 109 -5.30 -17.14 -4.84
N THR A 110 -4.41 -16.17 -4.66
CA THR A 110 -3.59 -16.05 -3.44
C THR A 110 -3.79 -14.68 -2.83
N GLU A 111 -3.73 -14.62 -1.52
CA GLU A 111 -3.74 -13.37 -0.75
C GLU A 111 -2.45 -13.32 0.08
N THR A 112 -1.71 -12.23 -0.03
CA THR A 112 -0.39 -12.09 0.59
C THR A 112 -0.17 -10.65 1.03
N ASP A 113 0.43 -10.48 2.19
CA ASP A 113 0.86 -9.17 2.67
C ASP A 113 2.20 -8.80 2.05
N PHE A 114 2.34 -7.56 1.58
CA PHE A 114 3.60 -7.05 1.05
C PHE A 114 4.06 -5.82 1.82
N VAL A 115 5.36 -5.81 2.14
CA VAL A 115 6.06 -4.61 2.58
C VAL A 115 7.21 -4.34 1.63
N LEU A 116 7.19 -3.17 1.03
CA LEU A 116 8.23 -2.71 0.10
C LEU A 116 9.02 -1.59 0.74
N VAL A 117 10.33 -1.74 0.81
CA VAL A 117 11.24 -0.73 1.33
C VAL A 117 12.02 -0.11 0.19
N VAL A 118 11.92 1.19 0.06
CA VAL A 118 12.56 1.95 -1.01
C VAL A 118 13.74 2.73 -0.44
N VAL A 119 14.95 2.29 -0.75
CA VAL A 119 16.20 2.88 -0.25
C VAL A 119 16.83 3.89 -1.22
N LYS A 120 16.50 3.82 -2.52
CA LYS A 120 17.08 4.69 -3.55
C LYS A 120 16.09 5.71 -4.08
N GLN A 121 16.56 6.92 -4.38
CA GLN A 121 15.74 7.99 -4.96
C GLN A 121 15.06 7.54 -6.26
N LYS A 122 15.76 6.84 -7.14
CA LYS A 122 15.20 6.31 -8.38
C LYS A 122 13.96 5.45 -8.15
N GLY A 123 13.96 4.63 -7.08
CA GLY A 123 12.78 3.83 -6.71
C GLY A 123 11.59 4.68 -6.28
N VAL A 124 11.86 5.74 -5.50
CA VAL A 124 10.83 6.72 -5.12
C VAL A 124 10.21 7.37 -6.35
N ASP A 125 11.05 7.82 -7.28
CA ASP A 125 10.60 8.48 -8.51
C ASP A 125 9.76 7.53 -9.38
N GLN A 126 10.13 6.25 -9.45
CA GLN A 126 9.35 5.23 -10.15
C GLN A 126 7.96 5.03 -9.53
N ILE A 127 7.88 4.96 -8.21
CA ILE A 127 6.62 4.83 -7.48
C ILE A 127 5.73 6.03 -7.70
N LEU A 128 6.26 7.23 -7.49
CA LEU A 128 5.49 8.47 -7.63
C LEU A 128 4.99 8.70 -9.05
N ASN A 129 5.71 8.20 -10.05
CA ASN A 129 5.31 8.25 -11.45
C ASN A 129 4.44 7.04 -11.90
N GLY A 130 4.07 6.15 -10.99
CA GLY A 130 3.27 4.97 -11.31
C GLY A 130 3.97 3.96 -12.24
N LYS A 131 5.30 3.98 -12.29
CA LYS A 131 6.12 3.15 -13.20
C LYS A 131 6.74 1.93 -12.52
N MET A 132 6.54 1.75 -11.22
CA MET A 132 7.10 0.62 -10.50
C MET A 132 6.38 -0.68 -10.88
N LYS A 133 7.15 -1.71 -11.22
CA LYS A 133 6.65 -3.05 -11.47
C LYS A 133 7.15 -4.01 -10.40
N LEU A 134 6.23 -4.68 -9.71
CA LEU A 134 6.59 -5.75 -8.78
C LEU A 134 7.13 -6.96 -9.56
N GLY A 135 8.25 -7.50 -9.07
CA GLY A 135 8.89 -8.66 -9.70
C GLY A 135 10.07 -8.33 -10.59
N THR A 136 10.10 -7.17 -11.25
CA THR A 136 11.26 -6.72 -12.05
C THR A 136 12.09 -5.67 -11.32
N ASP A 137 11.44 -4.81 -10.55
CA ASP A 137 12.09 -3.69 -9.86
C ASP A 137 12.27 -3.93 -8.35
N ALA A 138 11.59 -4.93 -7.79
CA ALA A 138 11.76 -5.36 -6.41
C ALA A 138 12.71 -6.56 -6.33
N ALA A 139 13.90 -6.33 -5.81
CA ALA A 139 15.00 -7.29 -5.88
C ALA A 139 15.09 -8.28 -4.71
N ALA A 140 14.27 -8.19 -3.68
CA ALA A 140 14.29 -9.11 -2.55
C ALA A 140 12.91 -9.26 -1.92
N ALA A 141 12.42 -10.49 -1.86
CA ALA A 141 11.32 -10.90 -0.99
C ALA A 141 11.93 -11.73 0.16
N ALA A 142 11.87 -11.22 1.37
CA ALA A 142 12.21 -11.98 2.57
C ALA A 142 10.93 -12.31 3.32
N GLY A 143 10.69 -13.60 3.54
CA GLY A 143 9.54 -14.09 4.31
C GLY A 143 9.84 -15.50 4.82
N PRO A 144 9.03 -16.05 5.73
CA PRO A 144 9.25 -17.39 6.28
C PRO A 144 9.21 -18.52 5.23
N THR A 145 8.76 -18.23 4.01
CA THR A 145 8.67 -19.18 2.89
C THR A 145 9.23 -18.62 1.57
N GLY A 146 9.90 -17.47 1.60
CA GLY A 146 10.47 -16.81 0.42
C GLY A 146 11.95 -16.56 0.60
N ALA A 147 12.76 -17.52 0.24
CA ALA A 147 14.18 -17.36 -0.06
C ALA A 147 14.41 -17.79 -1.49
#